data_492ab5aaa660479cb6dd46efb8201a67
#
_entry.id   492ab5aaa660479cb6dd46efb8201a67
#
_cell.length_a   1.000
_cell.length_b   1.000
_cell.length_c   1.000
_cell.angle_alpha   90.00
_cell.angle_beta   90.00
_cell.angle_gamma   90.00
#
_symmetry.space_group_name_H-M   'P 1'
#
loop_
_entity.id
_entity.type
_entity.pdbx_description
1 polymer ?
#
loop_
_entity_poly.entity_id
_entity_poly.type
_entity_poly.pdbx_seq_one_letter_code
_entity_poly.pdbx_strand_id
1 'polypeptide(L)'
;MADLFDSTPTDTPAGPRPLADRLRPKNLSEVIGQQQVLGPDAPLGTMLASGSLSSLVFWGPPGVGKTTIARLLAAETDLHFVQISAIFTGVPELRKVFEAAKMRRQNGKGTLLFVDEIHRFNKAQQDGFLPYMEDGTILLVGATTENPSFELNAAVLSRSQVFILTRLDLKDLELLAQRAEKELGKALPLDGHAREALLNMADGDGRALLNLIEQVAAWKTDAKLGRDDLTKRLMKRAAKYDKSGDEHYNLISALHKSVRGSDPDAALYWFARMLAGGEDPRFLARRITRMAVEDIGLADPQAQAVCLQSWETYERLGSPEGELALAQAVTYLALAPKSNATYVAYKGAMAAAKKTGSEPPPAHILNAPTTLMKEQGFGAGYAYDHDAEDGFSGQNYFPETMKRGVYYIPVDRGFERELKKRVDFFAGLRAKRGKN
;
A
#
# COMPACT_ATOMS: atom_id res chain seq x y z
N MET A 1 13.94 -35.11 20.24
CA MET A 1 13.80 -34.70 18.84
C MET A 1 14.38 -33.29 18.75
N ALA A 2 15.49 -33.16 18.04
CA ALA A 2 16.15 -31.86 17.88
C ALA A 2 15.22 -30.86 17.17
N ASP A 3 15.14 -29.67 17.74
CA ASP A 3 14.30 -28.57 17.23
C ASP A 3 14.84 -28.16 15.87
N LEU A 4 14.03 -28.26 14.82
CA LEU A 4 14.39 -27.97 13.42
C LEU A 4 14.68 -26.48 13.19
N PHE A 5 14.52 -25.64 14.21
CA PHE A 5 14.70 -24.18 14.18
C PHE A 5 15.79 -23.66 15.11
N ASP A 6 16.44 -24.58 15.86
CA ASP A 6 17.63 -24.25 16.62
C ASP A 6 18.85 -24.37 15.68
N SER A 7 19.14 -23.29 14.96
CA SER A 7 20.41 -23.13 14.25
C SER A 7 21.53 -22.93 15.28
N THR A 8 21.98 -24.00 15.89
CA THR A 8 23.35 -24.08 16.43
C THR A 8 24.30 -23.71 15.27
N PRO A 9 25.32 -22.90 15.48
CA PRO A 9 26.31 -22.59 14.46
C PRO A 9 27.00 -23.86 14.03
N THR A 10 26.57 -24.47 12.91
CA THR A 10 27.42 -25.47 12.26
C THR A 10 28.61 -24.71 11.71
N ASP A 11 29.80 -25.10 12.12
CA ASP A 11 31.14 -24.70 11.64
C ASP A 11 31.33 -25.08 10.16
N THR A 12 30.51 -24.52 9.29
CA THR A 12 30.82 -24.43 7.87
C THR A 12 31.57 -23.09 7.65
N PRO A 13 32.71 -23.04 6.95
CA PRO A 13 33.41 -21.79 6.70
C PRO A 13 32.45 -20.88 5.92
N ALA A 14 31.86 -19.94 6.65
CA ALA A 14 30.96 -18.96 6.09
C ALA A 14 31.77 -18.09 5.13
N GLY A 15 31.38 -18.07 3.85
CA GLY A 15 31.88 -17.07 2.92
C GLY A 15 31.75 -15.66 3.50
N PRO A 16 32.42 -14.66 2.94
CA PRO A 16 32.44 -13.31 3.49
C PRO A 16 31.00 -12.80 3.63
N ARG A 17 30.58 -12.50 4.88
CA ARG A 17 29.24 -11.98 5.17
C ARG A 17 29.04 -10.63 4.47
N PRO A 18 27.88 -10.37 3.85
CA PRO A 18 27.56 -9.08 3.24
C PRO A 18 27.77 -7.92 4.22
N LEU A 19 28.22 -6.78 3.74
CA LEU A 19 28.47 -5.58 4.55
C LEU A 19 27.24 -5.16 5.35
N ALA A 20 26.06 -5.27 4.78
CA ALA A 20 24.77 -4.98 5.44
C ALA A 20 24.49 -5.89 6.67
N ASP A 21 25.04 -7.11 6.69
CA ASP A 21 24.90 -8.00 7.86
C ASP A 21 25.99 -7.72 8.91
N ARG A 22 27.19 -7.39 8.47
CA ARG A 22 28.33 -7.06 9.35
C ARG A 22 28.07 -5.75 10.13
N LEU A 23 27.44 -4.76 9.50
CA LEU A 23 27.10 -3.45 10.07
C LEU A 23 25.73 -3.41 10.76
N ARG A 24 25.09 -4.55 10.97
CA ARG A 24 23.80 -4.56 11.67
C ARG A 24 23.98 -4.05 13.11
N PRO A 25 23.20 -3.03 13.53
CA PRO A 25 23.23 -2.50 14.89
C PRO A 25 23.08 -3.61 15.94
N LYS A 26 23.84 -3.47 17.03
CA LYS A 26 23.84 -4.41 18.16
C LYS A 26 22.94 -3.96 19.31
N ASN A 27 22.60 -2.67 19.37
CA ASN A 27 21.69 -2.06 20.32
C ASN A 27 20.86 -0.95 19.64
N LEU A 28 19.79 -0.50 20.27
CA LEU A 28 18.89 0.51 19.71
C LEU A 28 19.56 1.87 19.50
N SER A 29 20.54 2.24 20.31
CA SER A 29 21.28 3.51 20.17
C SER A 29 22.18 3.55 18.94
N GLU A 30 22.52 2.41 18.36
CA GLU A 30 23.30 2.31 17.12
C GLU A 30 22.42 2.43 15.86
N VAL A 31 21.10 2.37 15.99
CA VAL A 31 20.21 2.52 14.83
C VAL A 31 20.30 3.95 14.33
N ILE A 32 20.63 4.09 13.05
CA ILE A 32 20.75 5.38 12.39
C ILE A 32 19.37 5.80 11.89
N GLY A 33 19.02 7.06 12.11
CA GLY A 33 17.71 7.61 11.82
C GLY A 33 16.64 7.10 12.80
N GLN A 34 15.37 7.38 12.53
CA GLN A 34 14.21 6.90 13.30
C GLN A 34 14.14 7.46 14.73
N GLN A 35 14.77 8.58 15.03
CA GLN A 35 14.75 9.18 16.37
C GLN A 35 13.33 9.55 16.83
N GLN A 36 12.45 9.87 15.89
CA GLN A 36 11.02 10.14 16.13
C GLN A 36 10.27 8.92 16.69
N VAL A 37 10.84 7.70 16.55
CA VAL A 37 10.26 6.45 17.06
C VAL A 37 11.07 5.88 18.22
N LEU A 38 12.41 5.92 18.11
CA LEU A 38 13.34 5.24 19.02
C LEU A 38 13.95 6.16 20.08
N GLY A 39 13.81 7.49 19.95
CA GLY A 39 14.37 8.44 20.93
C GLY A 39 13.87 8.18 22.35
N PRO A 40 14.58 8.65 23.39
CA PRO A 40 14.20 8.40 24.78
C PRO A 40 12.78 8.88 25.13
N ASP A 41 12.38 10.03 24.56
CA ASP A 41 11.05 10.61 24.73
C ASP A 41 10.07 10.21 23.62
N ALA A 42 10.51 9.38 22.68
CA ALA A 42 9.67 8.90 21.58
C ALA A 42 8.79 7.74 22.05
N PRO A 43 7.67 7.46 21.36
CA PRO A 43 6.69 6.50 21.83
C PRO A 43 7.25 5.11 22.12
N LEU A 44 8.12 4.57 21.26
CA LEU A 44 8.70 3.24 21.46
C LEU A 44 9.77 3.25 22.56
N GLY A 45 10.57 4.33 22.64
CA GLY A 45 11.53 4.50 23.73
C GLY A 45 10.84 4.54 25.11
N THR A 46 9.73 5.28 25.23
CA THR A 46 8.92 5.35 26.44
C THR A 46 8.31 3.99 26.81
N MET A 47 7.81 3.23 25.83
CA MET A 47 7.29 1.86 26.07
C MET A 47 8.37 0.91 26.61
N LEU A 48 9.57 0.99 26.08
CA LEU A 48 10.70 0.18 26.55
C LEU A 48 11.12 0.58 27.98
N ALA A 49 11.23 1.87 28.24
CA ALA A 49 11.61 2.38 29.57
C ALA A 49 10.57 2.00 30.64
N SER A 50 9.29 1.92 30.29
CA SER A 50 8.21 1.48 31.20
C SER A 50 8.04 -0.05 31.29
N GLY A 51 8.77 -0.84 30.52
CA GLY A 51 8.59 -2.30 30.42
C GLY A 51 7.24 -2.74 29.85
N SER A 52 6.51 -1.84 29.15
CA SER A 52 5.15 -2.06 28.68
C SER A 52 5.08 -2.28 27.15
N LEU A 53 6.02 -3.07 26.60
CA LEU A 53 6.01 -3.35 25.17
C LEU A 53 4.76 -4.15 24.76
N SER A 54 3.94 -3.60 23.87
CA SER A 54 2.78 -4.24 23.28
C SER A 54 3.02 -4.62 21.82
N SER A 55 2.10 -5.37 21.21
CA SER A 55 2.18 -5.68 19.77
C SER A 55 2.21 -4.42 18.94
N LEU A 56 2.97 -4.44 17.84
CA LEU A 56 3.19 -3.26 17.02
C LEU A 56 3.34 -3.61 15.52
N VAL A 57 3.18 -2.61 14.68
CA VAL A 57 3.38 -2.70 13.24
C VAL A 57 4.32 -1.59 12.80
N PHE A 58 5.45 -1.97 12.20
CA PHE A 58 6.35 -1.04 11.52
C PHE A 58 5.89 -0.82 10.08
N TRP A 59 5.49 0.38 9.76
CA TRP A 59 5.16 0.81 8.42
C TRP A 59 6.23 1.75 7.87
N GLY A 60 6.78 1.44 6.72
CA GLY A 60 7.77 2.30 6.07
C GLY A 60 8.48 1.62 4.91
N PRO A 61 9.25 2.37 4.12
CA PRO A 61 9.95 1.88 2.94
C PRO A 61 10.96 0.76 3.27
N PRO A 62 11.48 0.04 2.26
CA PRO A 62 12.53 -0.96 2.46
C PRO A 62 13.81 -0.32 3.01
N GLY A 63 14.66 -1.11 3.63
CA GLY A 63 15.99 -0.71 4.07
C GLY A 63 16.10 0.27 5.25
N VAL A 64 14.98 0.70 5.86
CA VAL A 64 14.94 1.66 6.98
C VAL A 64 15.12 1.02 8.36
N GLY A 65 15.37 -0.29 8.44
CA GLY A 65 15.72 -0.96 9.69
C GLY A 65 14.60 -1.74 10.39
N LYS A 66 13.41 -1.95 9.80
CA LYS A 66 12.27 -2.67 10.41
C LYS A 66 12.67 -3.97 11.10
N THR A 67 13.30 -4.88 10.37
CA THR A 67 13.76 -6.18 10.90
C THR A 67 14.83 -6.03 11.97
N THR A 68 15.74 -5.07 11.80
CA THR A 68 16.81 -4.79 12.75
C THR A 68 16.24 -4.32 14.09
N ILE A 69 15.33 -3.34 14.05
CA ILE A 69 14.68 -2.81 15.24
C ILE A 69 13.90 -3.93 15.96
N ALA A 70 13.14 -4.76 15.23
CA ALA A 70 12.40 -5.87 15.84
C ALA A 70 13.31 -6.87 16.59
N ARG A 71 14.49 -7.19 16.05
CA ARG A 71 15.48 -8.05 16.72
C ARG A 71 16.04 -7.42 17.97
N LEU A 72 16.35 -6.12 17.91
CA LEU A 72 16.85 -5.37 19.06
C LEU A 72 15.81 -5.28 20.17
N LEU A 73 14.54 -5.05 19.82
CA LEU A 73 13.43 -5.08 20.78
C LEU A 73 13.33 -6.41 21.54
N ALA A 74 13.47 -7.52 20.81
CA ALA A 74 13.45 -8.83 21.44
C ALA A 74 14.63 -9.05 22.42
N ALA A 75 15.80 -8.54 22.06
CA ALA A 75 16.98 -8.61 22.92
C ALA A 75 16.83 -7.72 24.20
N GLU A 76 16.31 -6.51 24.06
CA GLU A 76 16.07 -5.58 25.16
C GLU A 76 14.98 -6.06 26.15
N THR A 77 14.03 -6.87 25.67
CA THR A 77 12.90 -7.37 26.45
C THR A 77 13.04 -8.82 26.90
N ASP A 78 14.19 -9.46 26.68
CA ASP A 78 14.44 -10.89 26.92
C ASP A 78 13.41 -11.85 26.28
N LEU A 79 12.77 -11.43 25.18
CA LEU A 79 11.84 -12.27 24.45
C LEU A 79 12.57 -13.13 23.40
N HIS A 80 12.08 -14.35 23.22
CA HIS A 80 12.57 -15.20 22.15
C HIS A 80 12.15 -14.67 20.79
N PHE A 81 13.10 -14.31 19.94
CA PHE A 81 12.84 -13.77 18.61
C PHE A 81 12.55 -14.88 17.60
N VAL A 82 11.36 -14.83 17.00
CA VAL A 82 10.98 -15.71 15.88
C VAL A 82 10.67 -14.83 14.68
N GLN A 83 11.29 -15.11 13.55
CA GLN A 83 11.04 -14.39 12.30
C GLN A 83 10.38 -15.29 11.28
N ILE A 84 9.28 -14.81 10.69
CA ILE A 84 8.62 -15.43 9.54
C ILE A 84 8.43 -14.38 8.43
N SER A 85 8.29 -14.86 7.20
CA SER A 85 7.93 -14.03 6.04
C SER A 85 6.55 -14.47 5.54
N ALA A 86 5.63 -13.52 5.44
CA ALA A 86 4.29 -13.81 4.95
C ALA A 86 4.25 -14.31 3.50
N ILE A 87 5.34 -14.10 2.74
CA ILE A 87 5.45 -14.59 1.35
C ILE A 87 5.63 -16.11 1.29
N PHE A 88 6.36 -16.67 2.27
CA PHE A 88 6.77 -18.09 2.25
C PHE A 88 6.07 -18.94 3.32
N THR A 89 5.35 -18.32 4.25
CA THR A 89 4.76 -19.00 5.41
C THR A 89 3.29 -19.32 5.18
N GLY A 90 2.94 -20.60 5.14
CA GLY A 90 1.57 -21.07 5.06
C GLY A 90 0.91 -21.30 6.43
N VAL A 91 -0.37 -21.67 6.43
CA VAL A 91 -1.14 -21.96 7.65
C VAL A 91 -0.50 -23.09 8.51
N PRO A 92 0.03 -24.18 7.93
CA PRO A 92 0.68 -25.24 8.73
C PRO A 92 1.91 -24.75 9.49
N GLU A 93 2.73 -23.91 8.87
CA GLU A 93 3.92 -23.32 9.48
C GLU A 93 3.54 -22.34 10.59
N LEU A 94 2.51 -21.51 10.39
CA LEU A 94 1.99 -20.62 11.43
C LEU A 94 1.56 -21.40 12.67
N ARG A 95 0.84 -22.53 12.50
CA ARG A 95 0.44 -23.38 13.62
C ARG A 95 1.64 -23.89 14.41
N LYS A 96 2.69 -24.35 13.75
CA LYS A 96 3.93 -24.82 14.42
C LYS A 96 4.58 -23.68 15.22
N VAL A 97 4.62 -22.47 14.68
CA VAL A 97 5.17 -21.30 15.37
C VAL A 97 4.36 -20.99 16.63
N PHE A 98 3.02 -21.02 16.56
CA PHE A 98 2.16 -20.76 17.71
C PHE A 98 2.28 -21.84 18.79
N GLU A 99 2.32 -23.11 18.42
CA GLU A 99 2.52 -24.20 19.39
C GLU A 99 3.89 -24.10 20.08
N ALA A 100 4.95 -23.80 19.33
CA ALA A 100 6.26 -23.57 19.92
C ALA A 100 6.27 -22.35 20.86
N ALA A 101 5.55 -21.27 20.52
CA ALA A 101 5.40 -20.10 21.39
C ALA A 101 4.66 -20.45 22.70
N LYS A 102 3.58 -21.25 22.63
CA LYS A 102 2.87 -21.74 23.82
C LYS A 102 3.78 -22.56 24.75
N MET A 103 4.57 -23.48 24.18
CA MET A 103 5.52 -24.29 24.95
C MET A 103 6.58 -23.39 25.61
N ARG A 104 7.11 -22.41 24.93
CA ARG A 104 8.07 -21.44 25.52
C ARG A 104 7.45 -20.67 26.67
N ARG A 105 6.20 -20.19 26.49
CA ARG A 105 5.47 -19.46 27.54
C ARG A 105 5.25 -20.32 28.79
N GLN A 106 4.92 -21.60 28.64
CA GLN A 106 4.79 -22.54 29.76
C GLN A 106 6.12 -22.70 30.54
N ASN A 107 7.26 -22.54 29.84
CA ASN A 107 8.60 -22.54 30.43
C ASN A 107 9.06 -21.12 30.88
N GLY A 108 8.15 -20.16 31.01
CA GLY A 108 8.44 -18.83 31.51
C GLY A 108 9.11 -17.86 30.50
N LYS A 109 9.22 -18.22 29.20
CA LYS A 109 9.85 -17.38 28.19
C LYS A 109 8.83 -16.89 27.14
N GLY A 110 8.68 -15.57 27.02
CA GLY A 110 7.82 -14.95 26.01
C GLY A 110 8.39 -15.06 24.59
N THR A 111 7.54 -14.87 23.60
CA THR A 111 7.93 -14.90 22.18
C THR A 111 7.59 -13.58 21.50
N LEU A 112 8.59 -12.91 20.89
CA LEU A 112 8.39 -11.84 19.94
C LEU A 112 8.35 -12.46 18.54
N LEU A 113 7.16 -12.44 17.93
CA LEU A 113 6.95 -12.93 16.55
C LEU A 113 7.05 -11.78 15.57
N PHE A 114 8.15 -11.72 14.83
CA PHE A 114 8.33 -10.79 13.75
C PHE A 114 7.77 -11.36 12.44
N VAL A 115 6.86 -10.63 11.81
CA VAL A 115 6.23 -11.01 10.55
C VAL A 115 6.62 -10.01 9.49
N ASP A 116 7.51 -10.41 8.58
CA ASP A 116 7.92 -9.59 7.45
C ASP A 116 6.85 -9.62 6.35
N GLU A 117 6.58 -8.46 5.76
CA GLU A 117 5.54 -8.23 4.75
C GLU A 117 4.15 -8.74 5.19
N ILE A 118 3.74 -8.43 6.43
CA ILE A 118 2.51 -8.93 7.06
C ILE A 118 1.26 -8.71 6.21
N HIS A 119 1.24 -7.69 5.35
CA HIS A 119 0.14 -7.39 4.42
C HIS A 119 -0.09 -8.50 3.37
N ARG A 120 0.86 -9.40 3.16
CA ARG A 120 0.73 -10.56 2.25
C ARG A 120 -0.14 -11.67 2.82
N PHE A 121 -0.38 -11.70 4.12
CA PHE A 121 -1.34 -12.62 4.70
C PHE A 121 -2.78 -12.20 4.37
N ASN A 122 -3.60 -13.16 3.97
CA ASN A 122 -5.04 -12.92 3.81
C ASN A 122 -5.73 -12.70 5.17
N LYS A 123 -6.98 -12.22 5.15
CA LYS A 123 -7.73 -11.87 6.37
C LYS A 123 -7.82 -13.03 7.36
N ALA A 124 -8.07 -14.26 6.89
CA ALA A 124 -8.17 -15.43 7.76
C ALA A 124 -6.84 -15.79 8.43
N GLN A 125 -5.72 -15.60 7.73
CA GLN A 125 -4.39 -15.79 8.32
C GLN A 125 -4.08 -14.69 9.35
N GLN A 126 -4.48 -13.44 9.08
CA GLN A 126 -4.34 -12.34 10.03
C GLN A 126 -5.19 -12.57 11.28
N ASP A 127 -6.42 -13.06 11.15
CA ASP A 127 -7.28 -13.43 12.29
C ASP A 127 -6.66 -14.55 13.13
N GLY A 128 -5.87 -15.41 12.52
CA GLY A 128 -5.16 -16.50 13.21
C GLY A 128 -4.16 -16.04 14.28
N PHE A 129 -3.70 -14.77 14.25
CA PHE A 129 -2.82 -14.20 15.29
C PHE A 129 -3.58 -13.78 16.55
N LEU A 130 -4.87 -13.40 16.42
CA LEU A 130 -5.63 -12.74 17.48
C LEU A 130 -5.66 -13.51 18.80
N PRO A 131 -5.98 -14.81 18.86
CA PRO A 131 -6.01 -15.56 20.11
C PRO A 131 -4.67 -15.53 20.87
N TYR A 132 -3.56 -15.58 20.13
CA TYR A 132 -2.21 -15.63 20.68
C TYR A 132 -1.67 -14.25 21.07
N MET A 133 -2.20 -13.19 20.48
CA MET A 133 -1.94 -11.80 20.89
C MET A 133 -2.73 -11.46 22.15
N GLU A 134 -3.99 -11.88 22.22
CA GLU A 134 -4.89 -11.60 23.35
C GLU A 134 -4.46 -12.32 24.62
N ASP A 135 -4.07 -13.57 24.51
CA ASP A 135 -3.61 -14.34 25.67
C ASP A 135 -2.14 -14.06 26.01
N GLY A 136 -1.43 -13.25 25.23
CA GLY A 136 -0.01 -12.90 25.44
C GLY A 136 0.97 -14.04 25.14
N THR A 137 0.56 -15.06 24.38
CA THR A 137 1.47 -16.12 23.90
C THR A 137 2.53 -15.56 22.97
N ILE A 138 2.16 -14.58 22.16
CA ILE A 138 3.08 -13.85 21.29
C ILE A 138 2.93 -12.33 21.49
N LEU A 139 4.04 -11.64 21.37
CA LEU A 139 4.10 -10.21 21.06
C LEU A 139 4.32 -10.10 19.57
N LEU A 140 3.31 -9.62 18.84
CA LEU A 140 3.38 -9.49 17.38
C LEU A 140 4.14 -8.22 17.00
N VAL A 141 5.12 -8.35 16.12
CA VAL A 141 5.79 -7.22 15.44
C VAL A 141 5.63 -7.41 13.95
N GLY A 142 4.63 -6.75 13.36
CA GLY A 142 4.42 -6.75 11.91
C GLY A 142 5.34 -5.74 11.21
N ALA A 143 5.81 -6.07 10.02
CA ALA A 143 6.50 -5.14 9.13
C ALA A 143 5.79 -5.08 7.78
N THR A 144 5.60 -3.88 7.25
CA THR A 144 4.95 -3.66 5.96
C THR A 144 5.50 -2.42 5.25
N THR A 145 5.52 -2.46 3.94
CA THR A 145 5.75 -1.30 3.07
C THR A 145 4.44 -0.64 2.64
N GLU A 146 3.33 -1.35 2.74
CA GLU A 146 1.99 -0.89 2.34
C GLU A 146 1.27 -0.24 3.53
N ASN A 147 0.30 0.64 3.24
CA ASN A 147 -0.46 1.32 4.28
C ASN A 147 -1.30 0.32 5.10
N PRO A 148 -0.99 0.12 6.39
CA PRO A 148 -1.62 -0.90 7.22
C PRO A 148 -3.14 -0.69 7.37
N SER A 149 -3.64 0.54 7.25
CA SER A 149 -5.07 0.83 7.35
C SER A 149 -5.90 0.25 6.20
N PHE A 150 -5.28 -0.10 5.08
CA PHE A 150 -5.95 -0.74 3.94
C PHE A 150 -5.71 -2.24 3.90
N GLU A 151 -4.56 -2.69 4.37
CA GLU A 151 -4.07 -4.05 4.17
C GLU A 151 -4.29 -4.95 5.38
N LEU A 152 -4.30 -4.40 6.60
CA LEU A 152 -4.50 -5.18 7.81
C LEU A 152 -5.95 -5.11 8.28
N ASN A 153 -6.44 -6.20 8.87
CA ASN A 153 -7.78 -6.21 9.44
C ASN A 153 -7.86 -5.31 10.69
N ALA A 154 -9.06 -4.79 10.94
CA ALA A 154 -9.29 -3.87 12.06
C ALA A 154 -9.01 -4.50 13.44
N ALA A 155 -9.15 -5.83 13.56
CA ALA A 155 -8.91 -6.56 14.80
C ALA A 155 -7.42 -6.64 15.16
N VAL A 156 -6.53 -6.81 14.19
CA VAL A 156 -5.07 -6.75 14.39
C VAL A 156 -4.65 -5.32 14.70
N LEU A 157 -5.16 -4.33 13.94
CA LEU A 157 -4.83 -2.91 14.15
C LEU A 157 -5.27 -2.40 15.51
N SER A 158 -6.45 -2.81 16.01
CA SER A 158 -6.93 -2.38 17.34
C SER A 158 -6.09 -2.92 18.50
N ARG A 159 -5.28 -3.95 18.26
CA ARG A 159 -4.40 -4.59 19.25
C ARG A 159 -2.92 -4.30 19.02
N SER A 160 -2.61 -3.45 18.07
CA SER A 160 -1.22 -3.12 17.69
C SER A 160 -1.05 -1.61 17.59
N GLN A 161 0.12 -1.11 17.99
CA GLN A 161 0.50 0.28 17.72
C GLN A 161 1.23 0.35 16.37
N VAL A 162 0.87 1.33 15.54
CA VAL A 162 1.51 1.54 14.24
C VAL A 162 2.61 2.59 14.37
N PHE A 163 3.84 2.23 14.04
CA PHE A 163 5.00 3.11 14.00
C PHE A 163 5.44 3.36 12.57
N ILE A 164 5.49 4.63 12.18
CA ILE A 164 5.92 5.03 10.84
C ILE A 164 7.43 5.22 10.86
N LEU A 165 8.13 4.42 10.06
CA LEU A 165 9.56 4.58 9.82
C LEU A 165 9.77 5.33 8.50
N THR A 166 10.63 6.34 8.55
CA THR A 166 10.90 7.20 7.41
C THR A 166 12.18 6.80 6.67
N ARG A 167 12.33 7.23 5.42
CA ARG A 167 13.59 7.12 4.69
C ARG A 167 14.72 7.78 5.48
N LEU A 168 15.91 7.21 5.38
CA LEU A 168 17.10 7.83 5.94
C LEU A 168 17.42 9.12 5.16
N ASP A 169 17.68 10.20 5.86
CA ASP A 169 18.09 11.43 5.22
C ASP A 169 19.57 11.35 4.75
N LEU A 170 20.03 12.37 4.02
CA LEU A 170 21.41 12.38 3.51
C LEU A 170 22.46 12.37 4.63
N LYS A 171 22.17 12.91 5.81
CA LYS A 171 23.07 12.90 6.97
C LYS A 171 23.15 11.50 7.56
N ASP A 172 22.01 10.82 7.68
CA ASP A 172 21.92 9.45 8.13
C ASP A 172 22.68 8.50 7.20
N LEU A 173 22.47 8.65 5.88
CA LEU A 173 23.18 7.87 4.86
C LEU A 173 24.69 8.14 4.89
N GLU A 174 25.11 9.39 5.08
CA GLU A 174 26.53 9.74 5.22
C GLU A 174 27.14 9.08 6.45
N LEU A 175 26.44 9.10 7.58
CA LEU A 175 26.88 8.45 8.81
C LEU A 175 27.02 6.93 8.62
N LEU A 176 26.07 6.31 7.90
CA LEU A 176 26.13 4.90 7.55
C LEU A 176 27.31 4.58 6.61
N ALA A 177 27.59 5.45 5.63
CA ALA A 177 28.73 5.32 4.74
C ALA A 177 30.06 5.40 5.49
N GLN A 178 30.20 6.33 6.43
CA GLN A 178 31.39 6.44 7.30
C GLN A 178 31.59 5.19 8.16
N ARG A 179 30.52 4.63 8.73
CA ARG A 179 30.62 3.35 9.44
C ARG A 179 31.06 2.21 8.53
N ALA A 180 30.58 2.20 7.28
CA ALA A 180 30.97 1.21 6.30
C ALA A 180 32.46 1.32 5.93
N GLU A 181 32.97 2.51 5.69
CA GLU A 181 34.40 2.74 5.43
C GLU A 181 35.29 2.31 6.60
N LYS A 182 34.86 2.62 7.83
CA LYS A 182 35.56 2.18 9.05
C LYS A 182 35.62 0.65 9.16
N GLU A 183 34.52 -0.04 8.87
CA GLU A 183 34.44 -1.50 8.87
C GLU A 183 35.27 -2.13 7.77
N LEU A 184 35.36 -1.48 6.59
CA LEU A 184 36.17 -1.92 5.46
C LEU A 184 37.69 -1.59 5.64
N GLY A 185 38.03 -0.73 6.60
CA GLY A 185 39.40 -0.27 6.84
C GLY A 185 39.97 0.61 5.73
N LYS A 186 39.10 1.15 4.84
CA LYS A 186 39.50 2.00 3.72
C LYS A 186 38.40 2.98 3.33
N ALA A 187 38.82 4.16 2.88
CA ALA A 187 37.91 5.12 2.28
C ALA A 187 37.49 4.68 0.87
N LEU A 188 36.27 5.06 0.48
CA LEU A 188 35.83 4.83 -0.90
C LEU A 188 36.61 5.67 -1.89
N PRO A 189 36.96 5.14 -3.06
CA PRO A 189 37.72 5.87 -4.09
C PRO A 189 36.79 6.85 -4.86
N LEU A 190 36.14 7.76 -4.14
CA LEU A 190 35.18 8.71 -4.69
C LEU A 190 35.59 10.14 -4.35
N ASP A 191 35.37 11.08 -5.27
CA ASP A 191 35.38 12.50 -4.94
C ASP A 191 34.09 12.93 -4.24
N GLY A 192 33.98 14.20 -3.80
CA GLY A 192 32.83 14.71 -3.08
C GLY A 192 31.53 14.62 -3.90
N HIS A 193 31.58 14.89 -5.20
CA HIS A 193 30.40 14.84 -6.07
C HIS A 193 29.94 13.41 -6.34
N ALA A 194 30.88 12.48 -6.51
CA ALA A 194 30.57 11.06 -6.66
C ALA A 194 30.01 10.46 -5.35
N ARG A 195 30.54 10.90 -4.20
CA ARG A 195 30.02 10.49 -2.88
C ARG A 195 28.56 10.93 -2.71
N GLU A 196 28.26 12.19 -2.96
CA GLU A 196 26.89 12.70 -2.92
C GLU A 196 25.97 11.96 -3.90
N ALA A 197 26.44 11.67 -5.11
CA ALA A 197 25.69 10.87 -6.08
C ALA A 197 25.41 9.45 -5.57
N LEU A 198 26.37 8.79 -4.90
CA LEU A 198 26.21 7.47 -4.30
C LEU A 198 25.11 7.48 -3.22
N LEU A 199 25.11 8.49 -2.34
CA LEU A 199 24.08 8.63 -1.29
C LEU A 199 22.69 8.86 -1.90
N ASN A 200 22.61 9.75 -2.91
CA ASN A 200 21.35 10.00 -3.62
C ASN A 200 20.82 8.76 -4.37
N MET A 201 21.72 7.90 -4.90
CA MET A 201 21.32 6.63 -5.55
C MET A 201 20.73 5.61 -4.57
N ALA A 202 21.08 5.70 -3.31
CA ALA A 202 20.51 4.84 -2.26
C ALA A 202 19.09 5.25 -1.87
N ASP A 203 18.66 6.47 -2.16
CA ASP A 203 17.30 6.98 -1.98
C ASP A 203 16.70 6.69 -0.59
N GLY A 204 17.48 6.89 0.47
CA GLY A 204 17.07 6.66 1.86
C GLY A 204 17.01 5.19 2.28
N ASP A 205 17.40 4.24 1.43
CA ASP A 205 17.52 2.81 1.77
C ASP A 205 18.94 2.48 2.24
N GLY A 206 19.09 2.23 3.55
CA GLY A 206 20.40 1.89 4.14
C GLY A 206 20.99 0.57 3.63
N ARG A 207 20.15 -0.41 3.27
CA ARG A 207 20.61 -1.70 2.71
C ARG A 207 21.12 -1.51 1.29
N ALA A 208 20.39 -0.73 0.48
CA ALA A 208 20.83 -0.38 -0.87
C ALA A 208 22.15 0.37 -0.83
N LEU A 209 22.32 1.35 0.07
CA LEU A 209 23.57 2.07 0.26
C LEU A 209 24.73 1.12 0.57
N LEU A 210 24.58 0.22 1.55
CA LEU A 210 25.64 -0.72 1.92
C LEU A 210 26.02 -1.67 0.78
N ASN A 211 25.05 -2.10 -0.02
CA ASN A 211 25.31 -2.89 -1.22
C ASN A 211 26.07 -2.10 -2.29
N LEU A 212 25.73 -0.83 -2.48
CA LEU A 212 26.46 0.07 -3.41
C LEU A 212 27.89 0.30 -2.91
N ILE A 213 28.07 0.55 -1.62
CA ILE A 213 29.38 0.72 -0.99
C ILE A 213 30.25 -0.53 -1.19
N GLU A 214 29.71 -1.72 -0.95
CA GLU A 214 30.42 -2.98 -1.13
C GLU A 214 30.89 -3.18 -2.57
N GLN A 215 30.04 -2.82 -3.55
CA GLN A 215 30.41 -2.85 -4.97
C GLN A 215 31.52 -1.85 -5.30
N VAL A 216 31.41 -0.60 -4.84
CA VAL A 216 32.41 0.46 -5.07
C VAL A 216 33.74 0.11 -4.40
N ALA A 217 33.69 -0.43 -3.19
CA ALA A 217 34.84 -0.86 -2.44
C ALA A 217 35.61 -2.02 -3.10
N ALA A 218 34.95 -2.82 -3.91
CA ALA A 218 35.58 -3.92 -4.65
C ALA A 218 36.35 -3.43 -5.91
N TRP A 219 36.20 -2.17 -6.30
CA TRP A 219 36.92 -1.65 -7.47
C TRP A 219 38.38 -1.43 -7.17
N LYS A 220 39.23 -1.96 -8.05
CA LYS A 220 40.69 -1.75 -8.00
C LYS A 220 41.01 -0.45 -8.75
N THR A 221 41.14 0.65 -8.01
CA THR A 221 41.51 1.96 -8.55
C THR A 221 42.21 2.79 -7.48
N ASP A 222 43.28 3.44 -7.86
CA ASP A 222 44.05 4.36 -6.99
C ASP A 222 43.61 5.82 -7.19
N ALA A 223 42.85 6.10 -8.27
CA ALA A 223 42.31 7.42 -8.56
C ALA A 223 40.96 7.62 -7.94
N LYS A 224 40.68 8.82 -7.43
CA LYS A 224 39.32 9.22 -7.02
C LYS A 224 38.44 9.34 -8.24
N LEU A 225 37.30 8.62 -8.22
CA LEU A 225 36.32 8.60 -9.29
C LEU A 225 35.37 9.79 -9.13
N GLY A 226 35.04 10.42 -10.23
CA GLY A 226 34.00 11.44 -10.32
C GLY A 226 32.61 10.85 -10.52
N ARG A 227 31.58 11.71 -10.48
CA ARG A 227 30.18 11.36 -10.62
C ARG A 227 29.88 10.54 -11.89
N ASP A 228 30.44 10.95 -13.02
CA ASP A 228 30.16 10.28 -14.31
C ASP A 228 30.77 8.88 -14.36
N ASP A 229 31.95 8.68 -13.79
CA ASP A 229 32.59 7.37 -13.71
C ASP A 229 31.86 6.43 -12.78
N LEU A 230 31.38 6.93 -11.63
CA LEU A 230 30.53 6.20 -10.70
C LEU A 230 29.26 5.73 -11.41
N THR A 231 28.54 6.65 -12.03
CA THR A 231 27.27 6.39 -12.71
C THR A 231 27.45 5.37 -13.85
N LYS A 232 28.46 5.55 -14.72
CA LYS A 232 28.75 4.60 -15.81
C LYS A 232 29.06 3.19 -15.30
N ARG A 233 29.79 3.06 -14.20
CA ARG A 233 30.18 1.75 -13.64
C ARG A 233 29.02 1.06 -12.93
N LEU A 234 28.17 1.80 -12.22
CA LEU A 234 26.99 1.26 -11.51
C LEU A 234 25.82 0.99 -12.45
N MET A 235 25.52 1.89 -13.42
CA MET A 235 24.40 1.72 -14.36
C MET A 235 24.61 0.57 -15.37
N LYS A 236 25.82 0.16 -15.67
CA LYS A 236 26.05 -1.09 -16.42
C LYS A 236 25.40 -2.33 -15.77
N ARG A 237 24.98 -2.24 -14.49
CA ARG A 237 24.35 -3.33 -13.72
C ARG A 237 22.94 -3.03 -13.21
N ALA A 238 22.52 -1.79 -13.20
CA ALA A 238 21.28 -1.37 -12.52
C ALA A 238 20.24 -0.80 -13.49
N ALA A 239 19.82 -1.57 -14.48
CA ALA A 239 18.49 -1.43 -15.04
C ALA A 239 17.49 -2.20 -14.15
N LYS A 240 17.47 -1.92 -12.84
CA LYS A 240 16.43 -2.39 -11.92
C LYS A 240 15.76 -1.18 -11.32
N TYR A 241 14.62 -0.85 -11.91
CA TYR A 241 13.59 0.02 -11.37
C TYR A 241 13.21 -0.43 -9.95
N ASP A 242 13.30 0.48 -8.97
CA ASP A 242 12.80 0.23 -7.62
C ASP A 242 11.27 0.39 -7.62
N LYS A 243 10.55 -0.74 -7.60
CA LYS A 243 9.09 -0.81 -7.64
C LYS A 243 8.39 -0.28 -6.39
N SER A 244 9.11 0.08 -5.33
CA SER A 244 8.56 0.41 -4.01
C SER A 244 8.89 1.82 -3.51
N GLY A 245 9.54 2.68 -4.29
CA GLY A 245 9.99 4.00 -3.87
C GLY A 245 9.04 5.16 -4.22
N ASP A 246 9.25 6.33 -3.59
CA ASP A 246 8.52 7.58 -3.86
C ASP A 246 8.56 8.00 -5.33
N GLU A 247 9.60 7.60 -6.07
CA GLU A 247 9.73 7.86 -7.51
C GLU A 247 8.64 7.13 -8.30
N HIS A 248 8.30 5.90 -7.94
CA HIS A 248 7.19 5.14 -8.51
C HIS A 248 5.85 5.88 -8.33
N TYR A 249 5.56 6.38 -7.10
CA TYR A 249 4.35 7.15 -6.84
C TYR A 249 4.33 8.49 -7.57
N ASN A 250 5.48 9.13 -7.73
CA ASN A 250 5.62 10.38 -8.47
C ASN A 250 5.38 10.17 -9.97
N LEU A 251 5.92 9.13 -10.57
CA LEU A 251 5.75 8.82 -11.99
C LEU A 251 4.32 8.45 -12.32
N ILE A 252 3.67 7.58 -11.54
CA ILE A 252 2.26 7.24 -11.76
C ILE A 252 1.34 8.44 -11.52
N SER A 253 1.67 9.32 -10.57
CA SER A 253 0.96 10.57 -10.34
C SER A 253 1.12 11.54 -11.51
N ALA A 254 2.31 11.62 -12.12
CA ALA A 254 2.56 12.43 -13.31
C ALA A 254 1.76 11.92 -14.51
N LEU A 255 1.76 10.60 -14.76
CA LEU A 255 0.93 9.97 -15.78
C LEU A 255 -0.56 10.32 -15.57
N HIS A 256 -1.07 10.13 -14.37
CA HIS A 256 -2.47 10.38 -14.03
C HIS A 256 -2.86 11.85 -14.24
N LYS A 257 -1.99 12.77 -13.81
CA LYS A 257 -2.22 14.23 -13.97
C LYS A 257 -2.15 14.65 -15.45
N SER A 258 -1.28 14.05 -16.27
CA SER A 258 -1.20 14.30 -17.70
C SER A 258 -2.48 13.85 -18.42
N VAL A 259 -2.99 12.66 -18.10
CA VAL A 259 -4.30 12.18 -18.61
C VAL A 259 -5.42 13.12 -18.20
N ARG A 260 -5.49 13.50 -16.92
CA ARG A 260 -6.49 14.45 -16.40
C ARG A 260 -6.37 15.82 -17.05
N GLY A 261 -5.15 16.28 -17.32
CA GLY A 261 -4.84 17.54 -17.97
C GLY A 261 -5.06 17.54 -19.49
N SER A 262 -5.48 16.42 -20.08
CA SER A 262 -5.69 16.27 -21.53
C SER A 262 -4.42 16.50 -22.36
N ASP A 263 -3.27 16.04 -21.84
CA ASP A 263 -1.97 16.10 -22.53
C ASP A 263 -1.55 14.68 -22.92
N PRO A 264 -1.84 14.24 -24.15
CA PRO A 264 -1.54 12.88 -24.61
C PRO A 264 -0.03 12.61 -24.73
N ASP A 265 0.76 13.62 -25.09
CA ASP A 265 2.20 13.45 -25.28
C ASP A 265 2.92 13.30 -23.95
N ALA A 266 2.58 14.13 -22.95
CA ALA A 266 3.09 13.97 -21.59
C ALA A 266 2.63 12.64 -20.96
N ALA A 267 1.38 12.21 -21.19
CA ALA A 267 0.86 10.94 -20.71
C ALA A 267 1.62 9.77 -21.30
N LEU A 268 1.85 9.74 -22.61
CA LEU A 268 2.66 8.72 -23.29
C LEU A 268 4.12 8.72 -22.81
N TYR A 269 4.70 9.90 -22.60
CA TYR A 269 6.07 10.00 -22.09
C TYR A 269 6.21 9.37 -20.70
N TRP A 270 5.33 9.69 -19.76
CA TRP A 270 5.37 9.12 -18.41
C TRP A 270 5.07 7.62 -18.41
N PHE A 271 4.12 7.16 -19.24
CA PHE A 271 3.83 5.75 -19.45
C PHE A 271 5.06 4.99 -19.96
N ALA A 272 5.70 5.48 -21.04
CA ALA A 272 6.91 4.88 -21.62
C ALA A 272 8.09 4.90 -20.64
N ARG A 273 8.25 5.99 -19.84
CA ARG A 273 9.30 6.09 -18.83
C ARG A 273 9.13 5.05 -17.73
N MET A 274 7.89 4.75 -17.31
CA MET A 274 7.61 3.71 -16.32
C MET A 274 7.92 2.33 -16.89
N LEU A 275 7.53 2.03 -18.12
CA LEU A 275 7.86 0.77 -18.79
C LEU A 275 9.37 0.58 -18.97
N ALA A 276 10.08 1.62 -19.44
CA ALA A 276 11.54 1.61 -19.59
C ALA A 276 12.25 1.43 -18.25
N GLY A 277 11.66 1.90 -17.15
CA GLY A 277 12.10 1.65 -15.78
C GLY A 277 11.80 0.24 -15.27
N GLY A 278 11.10 -0.61 -16.04
CA GLY A 278 10.76 -1.99 -15.66
C GLY A 278 9.50 -2.13 -14.81
N GLU A 279 8.59 -1.12 -14.85
CA GLU A 279 7.29 -1.24 -14.20
C GLU A 279 6.47 -2.37 -14.81
N ASP A 280 5.71 -3.06 -13.96
CA ASP A 280 4.79 -4.11 -14.40
C ASP A 280 3.66 -3.50 -15.27
N PRO A 281 3.56 -3.88 -16.55
CA PRO A 281 2.48 -3.38 -17.42
C PRO A 281 1.07 -3.65 -16.86
N ARG A 282 0.90 -4.70 -16.05
CA ARG A 282 -0.37 -5.00 -15.36
C ARG A 282 -0.69 -3.97 -14.29
N PHE A 283 0.33 -3.46 -13.57
CA PHE A 283 0.15 -2.35 -12.65
C PHE A 283 -0.34 -1.12 -13.41
N LEU A 284 0.30 -0.78 -14.53
CA LEU A 284 -0.11 0.35 -15.37
C LEU A 284 -1.54 0.15 -15.91
N ALA A 285 -1.90 -1.05 -16.38
CA ALA A 285 -3.25 -1.37 -16.83
C ALA A 285 -4.31 -1.13 -15.75
N ARG A 286 -4.04 -1.55 -14.49
CA ARG A 286 -4.93 -1.25 -13.34
C ARG A 286 -5.08 0.26 -13.11
N ARG A 287 -3.99 1.01 -13.20
CA ARG A 287 -4.01 2.48 -13.00
C ARG A 287 -4.74 3.19 -14.13
N ILE A 288 -4.55 2.79 -15.38
CA ILE A 288 -5.24 3.33 -16.56
C ILE A 288 -6.76 3.08 -16.42
N THR A 289 -7.17 1.86 -16.05
CA THR A 289 -8.58 1.54 -15.78
C THR A 289 -9.15 2.43 -14.66
N ARG A 290 -8.38 2.69 -13.61
CA ARG A 290 -8.79 3.62 -12.53
C ARG A 290 -9.01 5.03 -13.06
N MET A 291 -8.13 5.54 -13.93
CA MET A 291 -8.28 6.87 -14.55
C MET A 291 -9.56 6.97 -15.39
N ALA A 292 -9.91 5.92 -16.13
CA ALA A 292 -11.14 5.85 -16.90
C ALA A 292 -12.39 6.04 -16.02
N VAL A 293 -12.41 5.41 -14.83
CA VAL A 293 -13.56 5.48 -13.91
C VAL A 293 -13.58 6.79 -13.13
N GLU A 294 -12.40 7.30 -12.71
CA GLU A 294 -12.29 8.46 -11.82
C GLU A 294 -12.37 9.80 -12.55
N ASP A 295 -11.66 9.93 -13.69
CA ASP A 295 -11.47 11.21 -14.35
C ASP A 295 -12.29 11.37 -15.65
N ILE A 296 -12.65 10.27 -16.29
CA ILE A 296 -13.51 10.28 -17.49
C ILE A 296 -14.95 10.01 -17.07
N GLY A 297 -15.18 8.96 -16.28
CA GLY A 297 -16.47 8.60 -15.75
C GLY A 297 -17.55 8.47 -16.83
N LEU A 298 -18.72 9.01 -16.56
CA LEU A 298 -19.85 8.97 -17.49
C LEU A 298 -19.81 10.04 -18.58
N ALA A 299 -18.78 10.89 -18.61
CA ALA A 299 -18.60 11.79 -19.77
C ALA A 299 -18.26 11.01 -21.05
N ASP A 300 -17.59 9.84 -20.90
CA ASP A 300 -17.41 8.87 -21.97
C ASP A 300 -17.54 7.43 -21.42
N PRO A 301 -18.70 6.80 -21.51
CA PRO A 301 -18.95 5.45 -21.03
C PRO A 301 -18.07 4.36 -21.68
N GLN A 302 -17.47 4.63 -22.86
CA GLN A 302 -16.60 3.67 -23.56
C GLN A 302 -15.19 3.63 -22.94
N ALA A 303 -14.78 4.65 -22.19
CA ALA A 303 -13.42 4.77 -21.67
C ALA A 303 -12.99 3.55 -20.84
N GLN A 304 -13.88 3.05 -19.97
CA GLN A 304 -13.59 1.86 -19.17
C GLN A 304 -13.48 0.60 -20.03
N ALA A 305 -14.33 0.43 -21.04
CA ALA A 305 -14.30 -0.72 -21.93
C ALA A 305 -13.00 -0.73 -22.75
N VAL A 306 -12.56 0.41 -23.27
CA VAL A 306 -11.29 0.55 -23.98
C VAL A 306 -10.12 0.12 -23.10
N CYS A 307 -10.09 0.53 -21.83
CA CYS A 307 -9.02 0.15 -20.90
C CYS A 307 -9.01 -1.36 -20.62
N LEU A 308 -10.16 -1.97 -20.38
CA LEU A 308 -10.27 -3.40 -20.12
C LEU A 308 -9.89 -4.23 -21.34
N GLN A 309 -10.31 -3.84 -22.54
CA GLN A 309 -9.93 -4.50 -23.80
C GLN A 309 -8.44 -4.37 -24.09
N SER A 310 -7.85 -3.19 -23.80
CA SER A 310 -6.40 -2.97 -23.94
C SER A 310 -5.61 -3.83 -22.95
N TRP A 311 -6.10 -3.98 -21.71
CA TRP A 311 -5.50 -4.87 -20.72
C TRP A 311 -5.59 -6.34 -21.17
N GLU A 312 -6.76 -6.79 -21.64
CA GLU A 312 -6.93 -8.15 -22.16
C GLU A 312 -6.03 -8.42 -23.37
N THR A 313 -5.86 -7.44 -24.25
CA THR A 313 -4.92 -7.52 -25.38
C THR A 313 -3.49 -7.69 -24.89
N TYR A 314 -3.08 -6.92 -23.86
CA TYR A 314 -1.78 -7.09 -23.24
C TYR A 314 -1.59 -8.51 -22.66
N GLU A 315 -2.61 -9.06 -21.96
CA GLU A 315 -2.52 -10.41 -21.38
C GLU A 315 -2.35 -11.50 -22.45
N ARG A 316 -2.85 -11.27 -23.66
CA ARG A 316 -2.74 -12.22 -24.78
C ARG A 316 -1.44 -12.11 -25.54
N LEU A 317 -0.96 -10.87 -25.77
CA LEU A 317 0.23 -10.63 -26.59
C LEU A 317 1.52 -10.58 -25.75
N GLY A 318 1.45 -10.13 -24.49
CA GLY A 318 2.63 -9.93 -23.65
C GLY A 318 3.47 -8.72 -24.07
N SER A 319 4.65 -8.58 -23.42
CA SER A 319 5.63 -7.54 -23.76
C SER A 319 6.55 -8.02 -24.87
N PRO A 320 6.98 -7.16 -25.81
CA PRO A 320 6.66 -5.73 -25.88
C PRO A 320 5.36 -5.41 -26.66
N GLU A 321 4.78 -6.35 -27.40
CA GLU A 321 3.70 -6.09 -28.38
C GLU A 321 2.41 -5.59 -27.72
N GLY A 322 2.03 -6.18 -26.59
CA GLY A 322 0.81 -5.82 -25.85
C GLY A 322 0.88 -4.44 -25.20
N GLU A 323 2.07 -3.89 -24.99
CA GLU A 323 2.26 -2.55 -24.41
C GLU A 323 1.68 -1.47 -25.31
N LEU A 324 1.65 -1.67 -26.63
CA LEU A 324 1.04 -0.74 -27.58
C LEU A 324 -0.47 -0.58 -27.34
N ALA A 325 -1.17 -1.64 -26.96
CA ALA A 325 -2.59 -1.56 -26.62
C ALA A 325 -2.82 -0.68 -25.37
N LEU A 326 -1.96 -0.79 -24.36
CA LEU A 326 -2.02 0.08 -23.18
C LEU A 326 -1.70 1.54 -23.53
N ALA A 327 -0.72 1.79 -24.41
CA ALA A 327 -0.41 3.13 -24.91
C ALA A 327 -1.60 3.75 -25.67
N GLN A 328 -2.33 2.95 -26.46
CA GLN A 328 -3.56 3.37 -27.12
C GLN A 328 -4.62 3.79 -26.09
N ALA A 329 -4.81 3.03 -25.01
CA ALA A 329 -5.74 3.40 -23.94
C ALA A 329 -5.33 4.71 -23.25
N VAL A 330 -4.04 4.91 -22.96
CA VAL A 330 -3.52 6.18 -22.38
C VAL A 330 -3.85 7.36 -23.28
N THR A 331 -3.60 7.25 -24.59
CA THR A 331 -3.92 8.28 -25.58
C THR A 331 -5.41 8.59 -25.63
N TYR A 332 -6.23 7.53 -25.67
CA TYR A 332 -7.68 7.65 -25.64
C TYR A 332 -8.17 8.42 -24.42
N LEU A 333 -7.73 8.02 -23.21
CA LEU A 333 -8.12 8.67 -21.97
C LEU A 333 -7.65 10.13 -21.91
N ALA A 334 -6.46 10.44 -22.41
CA ALA A 334 -5.97 11.81 -22.43
C ALA A 334 -6.86 12.72 -23.27
N LEU A 335 -7.46 12.22 -24.35
CA LEU A 335 -8.31 13.01 -25.26
C LEU A 335 -9.82 12.91 -24.95
N ALA A 336 -10.24 11.92 -24.14
CA ALA A 336 -11.63 11.77 -23.74
C ALA A 336 -12.14 12.97 -22.92
N PRO A 337 -13.45 13.30 -22.98
CA PRO A 337 -14.04 14.33 -22.13
C PRO A 337 -13.94 13.93 -20.64
N LYS A 338 -13.61 14.89 -19.78
CA LYS A 338 -13.32 14.64 -18.36
C LYS A 338 -14.55 14.88 -17.48
N SER A 339 -14.83 13.93 -16.57
CA SER A 339 -15.79 14.09 -15.49
C SER A 339 -15.41 13.23 -14.29
N ASN A 340 -15.41 13.83 -13.11
CA ASN A 340 -15.32 13.14 -11.84
C ASN A 340 -16.66 13.14 -11.07
N ALA A 341 -17.78 13.45 -11.74
CA ALA A 341 -19.08 13.60 -11.10
C ALA A 341 -19.50 12.34 -10.32
N THR A 342 -19.31 11.15 -10.90
CA THR A 342 -19.60 9.87 -10.23
C THR A 342 -18.71 9.66 -9.00
N TYR A 343 -17.42 10.00 -9.08
CA TYR A 343 -16.49 9.88 -7.94
C TYR A 343 -16.91 10.80 -6.79
N VAL A 344 -17.27 12.06 -7.08
CA VAL A 344 -17.75 13.01 -6.08
C VAL A 344 -19.08 12.55 -5.48
N ALA A 345 -20.01 12.06 -6.33
CA ALA A 345 -21.31 11.53 -5.91
C ALA A 345 -21.16 10.36 -4.94
N TYR A 346 -20.33 9.39 -5.29
CA TYR A 346 -20.03 8.23 -4.44
C TYR A 346 -19.43 8.64 -3.09
N LYS A 347 -18.46 9.55 -3.09
CA LYS A 347 -17.85 10.07 -1.87
C LYS A 347 -18.85 10.79 -0.98
N GLY A 348 -19.76 11.58 -1.57
CA GLY A 348 -20.84 12.26 -0.87
C GLY A 348 -21.85 11.26 -0.26
N ALA A 349 -22.28 10.27 -1.04
CA ALA A 349 -23.17 9.21 -0.57
C ALA A 349 -22.57 8.39 0.56
N MET A 350 -21.27 8.02 0.47
CA MET A 350 -20.56 7.33 1.54
C MET A 350 -20.45 8.16 2.82
N ALA A 351 -20.22 9.47 2.70
CA ALA A 351 -20.20 10.36 3.86
C ALA A 351 -21.59 10.46 4.53
N ALA A 352 -22.66 10.53 3.74
CA ALA A 352 -24.02 10.52 4.24
C ALA A 352 -24.37 9.20 4.94
N ALA A 353 -24.07 8.05 4.30
CA ALA A 353 -24.31 6.73 4.86
C ALA A 353 -23.58 6.51 6.20
N LYS A 354 -22.35 7.02 6.36
CA LYS A 354 -21.64 6.98 7.65
C LYS A 354 -22.30 7.82 8.74
N LYS A 355 -22.99 8.90 8.38
CA LYS A 355 -23.69 9.77 9.34
C LYS A 355 -25.03 9.21 9.77
N THR A 356 -25.76 8.56 8.84
CA THR A 356 -27.09 8.00 9.09
C THR A 356 -27.05 6.61 9.73
N GLY A 357 -25.90 5.94 9.69
CA GLY A 357 -25.64 4.68 10.41
C GLY A 357 -26.64 3.58 10.12
N SER A 358 -27.55 3.30 11.07
CA SER A 358 -28.52 2.21 11.04
C SER A 358 -29.95 2.61 10.64
N GLU A 359 -30.13 3.75 9.98
CA GLU A 359 -31.44 4.18 9.50
C GLU A 359 -32.07 3.14 8.56
N PRO A 360 -33.27 2.63 8.82
CA PRO A 360 -33.86 1.61 8.00
C PRO A 360 -34.36 2.16 6.66
N PRO A 361 -34.44 1.33 5.61
CA PRO A 361 -35.12 1.71 4.38
C PRO A 361 -36.61 1.99 4.66
N PRO A 362 -37.28 2.86 3.88
CA PRO A 362 -38.71 3.11 4.02
C PRO A 362 -39.53 1.82 3.91
N ALA A 363 -40.59 1.68 4.73
CA ALA A 363 -41.35 0.45 4.81
C ALA A 363 -41.96 0.00 3.46
N HIS A 364 -42.34 0.95 2.59
CA HIS A 364 -42.94 0.66 1.29
C HIS A 364 -41.99 -0.02 0.30
N ILE A 365 -40.67 0.13 0.42
CA ILE A 365 -39.69 -0.54 -0.47
C ILE A 365 -39.16 -1.86 0.09
N LEU A 366 -39.60 -2.25 1.30
CA LEU A 366 -39.17 -3.52 1.89
C LEU A 366 -40.00 -4.69 1.33
N ASN A 367 -39.33 -5.80 1.06
CA ASN A 367 -40.00 -7.02 0.66
C ASN A 367 -40.80 -7.62 1.84
N ALA A 368 -42.00 -8.07 1.60
CA ALA A 368 -42.89 -8.69 2.59
C ALA A 368 -43.24 -10.15 2.23
N PRO A 369 -42.27 -11.10 2.24
CA PRO A 369 -42.52 -12.49 1.85
C PRO A 369 -43.44 -13.26 2.84
N THR A 370 -43.59 -12.80 4.08
CA THR A 370 -44.37 -13.46 5.10
C THR A 370 -45.61 -12.62 5.49
N THR A 371 -46.67 -13.29 6.02
CA THR A 371 -47.87 -12.62 6.53
C THR A 371 -47.53 -11.62 7.63
N LEU A 372 -46.68 -12.00 8.56
CA LEU A 372 -46.22 -11.13 9.65
C LEU A 372 -45.57 -9.83 9.14
N MET A 373 -44.70 -9.91 8.09
CA MET A 373 -44.09 -8.72 7.51
C MET A 373 -45.11 -7.80 6.85
N LYS A 374 -46.15 -8.37 6.20
CA LYS A 374 -47.28 -7.59 5.63
C LYS A 374 -48.08 -6.89 6.72
N GLU A 375 -48.34 -7.58 7.83
CA GLU A 375 -49.03 -7.00 9.00
C GLU A 375 -48.20 -5.87 9.64
N GLN A 376 -46.88 -5.93 9.56
CA GLN A 376 -45.98 -4.87 10.00
C GLN A 376 -45.86 -3.71 9.00
N GLY A 377 -46.57 -3.74 7.88
CA GLY A 377 -46.62 -2.68 6.89
C GLY A 377 -45.50 -2.73 5.86
N PHE A 378 -44.68 -3.80 5.79
CA PHE A 378 -43.66 -3.95 4.79
C PHE A 378 -44.26 -4.08 3.39
N GLY A 379 -43.76 -3.27 2.43
CA GLY A 379 -44.28 -3.18 1.06
C GLY A 379 -45.62 -2.44 0.92
N ALA A 380 -46.21 -1.96 2.04
CA ALA A 380 -47.49 -1.23 1.99
C ALA A 380 -47.31 0.12 1.28
N GLY A 381 -48.15 0.36 0.26
CA GLY A 381 -48.08 1.61 -0.53
C GLY A 381 -46.96 1.67 -1.57
N TYR A 382 -46.27 0.55 -1.83
CA TYR A 382 -45.34 0.50 -2.94
C TYR A 382 -46.06 0.67 -4.27
N ALA A 383 -45.67 1.65 -5.05
CA ALA A 383 -46.14 1.87 -6.42
C ALA A 383 -45.09 1.35 -7.38
N TYR A 384 -45.45 0.31 -8.14
CA TYR A 384 -44.54 -0.27 -9.12
C TYR A 384 -44.36 0.68 -10.29
N ASP A 385 -43.11 1.12 -10.56
CA ASP A 385 -42.82 2.18 -11.51
C ASP A 385 -43.30 1.83 -12.92
N HIS A 386 -43.28 0.55 -13.33
CA HIS A 386 -43.75 0.12 -14.66
C HIS A 386 -45.24 0.21 -14.85
N ASP A 387 -46.04 0.32 -13.79
CA ASP A 387 -47.49 0.52 -13.86
C ASP A 387 -47.85 2.01 -14.06
N ALA A 388 -46.91 2.92 -13.88
CA ALA A 388 -47.10 4.32 -14.15
C ALA A 388 -47.00 4.60 -15.66
N GLU A 389 -47.88 5.48 -16.19
CA GLU A 389 -47.94 5.83 -17.63
C GLU A 389 -46.60 6.25 -18.23
N ASP A 390 -45.76 6.92 -17.46
CA ASP A 390 -44.41 7.37 -17.83
C ASP A 390 -43.29 6.53 -17.20
N GLY A 391 -43.62 5.37 -16.63
CA GLY A 391 -42.62 4.51 -16.01
C GLY A 391 -41.97 5.09 -14.74
N PHE A 392 -42.64 6.03 -14.07
CA PHE A 392 -42.09 6.74 -12.93
C PHE A 392 -43.11 6.99 -11.82
N SER A 393 -43.03 6.31 -10.67
CA SER A 393 -43.93 6.48 -9.56
C SER A 393 -43.70 7.77 -8.76
N GLY A 394 -42.50 8.29 -8.75
CA GLY A 394 -42.06 9.48 -8.01
C GLY A 394 -41.95 9.28 -6.50
N GLN A 395 -41.95 8.04 -6.02
CA GLN A 395 -41.79 7.71 -4.60
C GLN A 395 -40.44 8.14 -4.06
N ASN A 396 -40.38 8.36 -2.74
CA ASN A 396 -39.09 8.62 -2.06
C ASN A 396 -38.46 7.29 -1.63
N TYR A 397 -37.21 7.09 -1.99
CA TYR A 397 -36.43 5.88 -1.68
C TYR A 397 -35.37 6.11 -0.59
N PHE A 398 -35.30 7.33 -0.01
CA PHE A 398 -34.45 7.61 1.15
C PHE A 398 -35.15 7.23 2.45
N PRO A 399 -34.39 6.97 3.54
CA PRO A 399 -35.00 6.82 4.88
C PRO A 399 -35.94 7.97 5.21
N GLU A 400 -37.04 7.66 5.93
CA GLU A 400 -38.08 8.66 6.25
C GLU A 400 -37.55 9.84 7.08
N THR A 401 -36.57 9.55 7.93
CA THR A 401 -35.89 10.54 8.78
C THR A 401 -34.90 11.41 8.03
N MET A 402 -34.58 11.06 6.78
CA MET A 402 -33.55 11.71 5.98
C MET A 402 -34.18 12.59 4.91
N LYS A 403 -33.73 13.84 4.82
CA LYS A 403 -34.03 14.68 3.64
C LYS A 403 -33.36 14.08 2.40
N ARG A 404 -34.08 14.10 1.28
CA ARG A 404 -33.57 13.60 0.00
C ARG A 404 -32.24 14.28 -0.34
N GLY A 405 -31.18 13.46 -0.45
CA GLY A 405 -29.84 13.92 -0.87
C GLY A 405 -29.74 14.06 -2.39
N VAL A 406 -28.93 15.02 -2.84
CA VAL A 406 -28.50 15.12 -4.23
C VAL A 406 -27.01 14.88 -4.26
N TYR A 407 -26.59 13.74 -4.78
CA TYR A 407 -25.17 13.34 -4.84
C TYR A 407 -24.61 13.46 -6.25
N TYR A 408 -25.33 12.94 -7.25
CA TYR A 408 -24.89 12.94 -8.62
C TYR A 408 -25.33 14.22 -9.33
N ILE A 409 -24.35 15.01 -9.73
CA ILE A 409 -24.53 16.27 -10.47
C ILE A 409 -23.72 16.14 -11.76
N PRO A 410 -24.38 15.81 -12.90
CA PRO A 410 -23.72 15.66 -14.18
C PRO A 410 -23.05 16.97 -14.63
N VAL A 411 -21.87 16.86 -15.24
CA VAL A 411 -21.18 18.00 -15.85
C VAL A 411 -21.66 18.20 -17.31
N ASP A 412 -21.49 19.40 -17.84
CA ASP A 412 -21.88 19.72 -19.22
C ASP A 412 -20.78 19.35 -20.23
N ARG A 413 -20.37 18.04 -20.21
CA ARG A 413 -19.33 17.49 -21.08
C ARG A 413 -19.66 16.07 -21.53
N GLY A 414 -19.32 15.73 -22.76
CA GLY A 414 -19.51 14.39 -23.31
C GLY A 414 -20.95 13.88 -23.16
N PHE A 415 -21.08 12.59 -22.82
CA PHE A 415 -22.38 11.93 -22.63
C PHE A 415 -23.14 12.44 -21.38
N GLU A 416 -22.46 13.04 -20.41
CA GLU A 416 -23.16 13.59 -19.24
C GLU A 416 -24.11 14.74 -19.56
N ARG A 417 -23.98 15.40 -20.73
CA ARG A 417 -25.01 16.33 -21.23
C ARG A 417 -26.37 15.68 -21.38
N GLU A 418 -26.40 14.45 -21.88
CA GLU A 418 -27.65 13.69 -22.02
C GLU A 418 -28.16 13.19 -20.65
N LEU A 419 -27.25 12.76 -19.77
CA LEU A 419 -27.60 12.37 -18.41
C LEU A 419 -28.17 13.55 -17.61
N LYS A 420 -27.64 14.76 -17.81
CA LYS A 420 -28.17 15.96 -17.18
C LYS A 420 -29.62 16.22 -17.57
N LYS A 421 -29.95 16.13 -18.87
CA LYS A 421 -31.35 16.26 -19.33
C LYS A 421 -32.27 15.23 -18.63
N ARG A 422 -31.81 13.98 -18.47
CA ARG A 422 -32.58 12.93 -17.79
C ARG A 422 -32.76 13.21 -16.28
N VAL A 423 -31.69 13.67 -15.61
CA VAL A 423 -31.77 14.04 -14.19
C VAL A 423 -32.76 15.17 -13.98
N ASP A 424 -32.70 16.23 -14.81
CA ASP A 424 -33.59 17.38 -14.75
C ASP A 424 -35.04 16.96 -15.07
N PHE A 425 -35.26 16.09 -16.04
CA PHE A 425 -36.56 15.56 -16.40
C PHE A 425 -37.22 14.82 -15.21
N PHE A 426 -36.52 13.86 -14.59
CA PHE A 426 -37.05 13.10 -13.45
C PHE A 426 -37.22 13.99 -12.21
N ALA A 427 -36.34 14.99 -12.01
CA ALA A 427 -36.53 15.96 -10.94
C ALA A 427 -37.81 16.78 -11.15
N GLY A 428 -38.07 17.22 -12.39
CA GLY A 428 -39.30 17.93 -12.76
C GLY A 428 -40.56 17.08 -12.57
N LEU A 429 -40.54 15.81 -12.98
CA LEU A 429 -41.67 14.87 -12.74
C LEU A 429 -41.92 14.68 -11.24
N ARG A 430 -40.87 14.52 -10.44
CA ARG A 430 -41.00 14.35 -8.98
C ARG A 430 -41.62 15.58 -8.32
N ALA A 431 -41.18 16.76 -8.71
CA ALA A 431 -41.74 18.02 -8.21
C ALA A 431 -43.25 18.16 -8.55
N LYS A 432 -43.63 17.83 -9.80
CA LYS A 432 -45.05 17.84 -10.20
C LYS A 432 -45.94 16.89 -9.39
N ARG A 433 -45.41 15.78 -8.93
CA ARG A 433 -46.17 14.78 -8.13
C ARG A 433 -46.23 15.13 -6.64
N GLY A 434 -45.56 16.20 -6.19
CA GLY A 434 -45.54 16.65 -4.79
C GLY A 434 -44.92 15.66 -3.80
N LYS A 435 -44.10 14.71 -4.31
CA LYS A 435 -43.43 13.68 -3.51
C LYS A 435 -41.95 14.05 -3.44
N ASN A 436 -41.59 14.90 -2.47
CA ASN A 436 -40.23 15.29 -2.17
C ASN A 436 -39.53 14.34 -1.22
#